data_7616e7857da001e1d3d7606d28eec577
#
_entry.id   7616e7857da001e1d3d7606d28eec577
#
_cell.length_a   1.000
_cell.length_b   1.000
_cell.length_c   1.000
_cell.angle_alpha   90.00
_cell.angle_beta   90.00
_cell.angle_gamma   90.00
#
_symmetry.space_group_name_H-M   'P 1'
#
loop_
_entity.id
_entity.type
_entity.pdbx_description
1 polymer ?
#
loop_
_entity_poly.entity_id
_entity_poly.type
_entity_poly.pdbx_seq_one_letter_code
_entity_poly.pdbx_strand_id
1 'polypeptide(L)'
;MLCAALLLASAATLFAAQDKLSSRPLDPVAAPNVPVLDQEKALKLSQSVINQPIGDFTLLDRKEKPVRLADYRGKPLLVSFIYTGCFEVCPTTTRSLLKAVTNTVAVLGTDRFNIVSIGFNQPFDMPSAMKAFATQNGIVFPNWEFLSPAPAIVGDLSRAFGFSYAPTPAGFDHIVQVTLVDADGKIYRQIYGEALTADQLVEPMKQLVTGAPVAQTGAIADILDRVRILCSVYDPQTGQYRVSYALFLEIAGFLTFFLY
;
A
#
# COMPACT_ATOMS: atom_id res chain seq x y z
N MET A 1 56.15 41.73 -44.93
CA MET A 1 55.92 40.26 -44.85
C MET A 1 56.22 39.62 -43.47
N LEU A 2 56.59 40.39 -42.42
CA LEU A 2 56.91 39.82 -41.08
C LEU A 2 55.68 39.69 -40.13
N CYS A 3 54.62 40.48 -40.30
CA CYS A 3 53.46 40.41 -39.41
C CYS A 3 52.50 39.20 -39.62
N ALA A 4 52.49 38.57 -40.81
CA ALA A 4 51.62 37.44 -41.09
C ALA A 4 52.15 36.13 -40.49
N ALA A 5 53.48 36.01 -40.29
CA ALA A 5 54.07 34.80 -39.71
C ALA A 5 53.87 34.66 -38.19
N LEU A 6 53.72 35.77 -37.46
CA LEU A 6 53.49 35.78 -35.99
C LEU A 6 52.05 35.41 -35.61
N LEU A 7 51.07 35.69 -36.46
CA LEU A 7 49.66 35.33 -36.21
C LEU A 7 49.36 33.82 -36.44
N LEU A 8 50.10 33.16 -37.33
CA LEU A 8 49.97 31.73 -37.60
C LEU A 8 50.60 30.87 -36.49
N ALA A 9 51.65 31.34 -35.84
CA ALA A 9 52.30 30.64 -34.72
C ALA A 9 51.44 30.61 -33.42
N SER A 10 50.70 31.73 -33.15
CA SER A 10 49.81 31.77 -32.01
C SER A 10 48.53 30.96 -32.13
N ALA A 11 48.03 30.71 -33.36
CA ALA A 11 46.86 29.86 -33.58
C ALA A 11 47.19 28.36 -33.40
N ALA A 12 48.41 27.96 -33.79
CA ALA A 12 48.83 26.54 -33.64
C ALA A 12 49.02 26.11 -32.19
N THR A 13 49.46 27.02 -31.30
CA THR A 13 49.64 26.72 -29.85
C THR A 13 48.30 26.65 -29.10
N LEU A 14 47.29 27.40 -29.52
CA LEU A 14 45.95 27.33 -28.95
C LEU A 14 45.25 26.03 -29.35
N PHE A 15 45.43 25.53 -30.59
CA PHE A 15 44.86 24.24 -31.05
C PHE A 15 45.50 23.06 -30.34
N ALA A 16 46.80 23.05 -30.08
CA ALA A 16 47.50 21.97 -29.38
C ALA A 16 47.16 21.93 -27.88
N ALA A 17 46.74 23.05 -27.28
CA ALA A 17 46.28 23.09 -25.89
C ALA A 17 44.87 22.56 -25.73
N GLN A 18 44.00 22.72 -26.72
CA GLN A 18 42.63 22.13 -26.72
C GLN A 18 42.63 20.63 -26.86
N ASP A 19 43.55 20.07 -27.67
CA ASP A 19 43.65 18.63 -27.87
C ASP A 19 44.10 17.86 -26.63
N LYS A 20 44.95 18.47 -25.81
CA LYS A 20 45.39 17.92 -24.52
C LYS A 20 44.31 17.97 -23.42
N LEU A 21 43.31 18.86 -23.52
CA LEU A 21 42.22 18.94 -22.57
C LEU A 21 41.10 17.91 -22.93
N SER A 22 40.94 17.59 -24.21
CA SER A 22 39.95 16.64 -24.73
C SER A 22 40.33 15.17 -24.53
N SER A 23 41.63 14.87 -24.33
CA SER A 23 42.13 13.51 -24.19
C SER A 23 42.37 13.03 -22.75
N ARG A 24 41.95 13.83 -21.75
CA ARG A 24 41.99 13.37 -20.36
C ARG A 24 40.85 12.38 -20.15
N PRO A 25 41.13 11.10 -19.90
CA PRO A 25 40.07 10.17 -19.52
C PRO A 25 39.38 10.75 -18.27
N LEU A 26 38.08 10.99 -18.36
CA LEU A 26 37.28 11.27 -17.17
C LEU A 26 37.40 9.99 -16.35
N ASP A 27 38.06 10.06 -15.21
CA ASP A 27 38.00 8.98 -14.24
C ASP A 27 36.51 8.65 -14.04
N PRO A 28 36.11 7.37 -14.13
CA PRO A 28 34.73 7.02 -13.91
C PRO A 28 34.36 7.54 -12.51
N VAL A 29 33.53 8.58 -12.47
CA VAL A 29 32.93 9.03 -11.21
C VAL A 29 32.28 7.81 -10.63
N ALA A 30 32.84 7.28 -9.54
CA ALA A 30 32.25 6.14 -8.84
C ALA A 30 30.77 6.49 -8.61
N ALA A 31 29.89 5.68 -9.21
CA ALA A 31 28.46 5.88 -9.02
C ALA A 31 28.21 5.96 -7.51
N PRO A 32 27.46 6.96 -7.03
CA PRO A 32 27.18 7.07 -5.61
C PRO A 32 26.63 5.72 -5.14
N ASN A 33 27.15 5.23 -4.01
CA ASN A 33 26.74 3.95 -3.43
C ASN A 33 25.30 4.17 -2.90
N VAL A 34 24.32 4.10 -3.81
CA VAL A 34 22.91 4.28 -3.49
C VAL A 34 22.48 3.04 -2.73
N PRO A 35 21.95 3.17 -1.51
CA PRO A 35 21.43 2.03 -0.79
C PRO A 35 20.32 1.38 -1.62
N VAL A 36 20.54 0.16 -2.06
CA VAL A 36 19.50 -0.64 -2.72
C VAL A 36 18.81 -1.47 -1.65
N LEU A 37 17.48 -1.47 -1.65
CA LEU A 37 16.72 -2.30 -0.72
C LEU A 37 17.02 -3.78 -0.99
N ASP A 38 17.46 -4.49 0.04
CA ASP A 38 17.58 -5.95 -0.03
C ASP A 38 16.17 -6.57 0.01
N GLN A 39 15.65 -6.86 -1.19
CA GLN A 39 14.27 -7.36 -1.36
C GLN A 39 14.03 -8.68 -0.62
N GLU A 40 15.04 -9.56 -0.54
CA GLU A 40 14.91 -10.84 0.17
C GLU A 40 14.76 -10.62 1.68
N LYS A 41 15.59 -9.75 2.25
CA LYS A 41 15.49 -9.39 3.68
C LYS A 41 14.19 -8.63 3.97
N ALA A 42 13.78 -7.73 3.09
CA ALA A 42 12.52 -7.00 3.22
C ALA A 42 11.33 -7.97 3.23
N LEU A 43 11.30 -8.94 2.33
CA LEU A 43 10.25 -9.96 2.28
C LEU A 43 10.28 -10.85 3.53
N LYS A 44 11.46 -11.31 3.98
CA LYS A 44 11.60 -12.11 5.21
C LYS A 44 11.08 -11.35 6.43
N LEU A 45 11.43 -10.06 6.56
CA LEU A 45 10.91 -9.21 7.65
C LEU A 45 9.40 -9.10 7.56
N SER A 46 8.86 -8.80 6.38
CA SER A 46 7.42 -8.68 6.17
C SER A 46 6.65 -9.95 6.52
N GLN A 47 7.19 -11.13 6.19
CA GLN A 47 6.57 -12.41 6.54
C GLN A 47 6.72 -12.76 8.03
N SER A 48 7.81 -12.32 8.69
CA SER A 48 8.08 -12.66 10.09
C SER A 48 7.11 -12.02 11.09
N VAL A 49 6.43 -10.95 10.70
CA VAL A 49 5.46 -10.24 11.56
C VAL A 49 4.03 -10.80 11.45
N ILE A 50 3.78 -11.78 10.60
CA ILE A 50 2.46 -12.45 10.52
C ILE A 50 2.16 -13.10 11.88
N ASN A 51 0.91 -12.95 12.34
CA ASN A 51 0.40 -13.31 13.67
C ASN A 51 0.96 -12.47 14.84
N GLN A 52 1.80 -11.47 14.58
CA GLN A 52 2.27 -10.54 15.61
C GLN A 52 1.30 -9.37 15.78
N PRO A 53 1.17 -8.81 17.00
CA PRO A 53 0.37 -7.60 17.22
C PRO A 53 1.07 -6.39 16.60
N ILE A 54 0.28 -5.49 16.00
CA ILE A 54 0.80 -4.26 15.38
C ILE A 54 1.30 -3.21 16.38
N GLY A 55 1.11 -3.44 17.69
CA GLY A 55 1.44 -2.44 18.72
C GLY A 55 0.37 -1.35 18.86
N ASP A 56 0.62 -0.43 19.80
CA ASP A 56 -0.27 0.71 20.06
C ASP A 56 0.46 2.01 19.73
N PHE A 57 0.31 2.47 18.50
CA PHE A 57 0.88 3.70 18.00
C PHE A 57 -0.19 4.78 17.92
N THR A 58 0.17 6.02 18.28
CA THR A 58 -0.67 7.21 18.09
C THR A 58 -0.14 8.02 16.91
N LEU A 59 -1.01 8.29 15.96
CA LEU A 59 -0.73 9.06 14.74
C LEU A 59 -1.72 10.22 14.65
N LEU A 60 -1.47 11.19 13.76
CA LEU A 60 -2.39 12.28 13.49
C LEU A 60 -3.24 11.97 12.25
N ASP A 61 -4.55 12.22 12.33
CA ASP A 61 -5.45 12.16 11.18
C ASP A 61 -5.30 13.41 10.28
N ARG A 62 -6.04 13.46 9.17
CA ARG A 62 -6.09 14.59 8.23
C ARG A 62 -6.59 15.91 8.84
N LYS A 63 -7.08 15.89 10.08
CA LYS A 63 -7.57 17.03 10.87
C LYS A 63 -6.65 17.32 12.07
N GLU A 64 -5.45 16.74 12.07
CA GLU A 64 -4.45 16.87 13.15
C GLU A 64 -4.93 16.33 14.51
N LYS A 65 -5.93 15.46 14.52
CA LYS A 65 -6.40 14.80 15.74
C LYS A 65 -5.60 13.52 15.98
N PRO A 66 -5.22 13.24 17.23
CA PRO A 66 -4.57 11.98 17.58
C PRO A 66 -5.55 10.81 17.40
N VAL A 67 -5.06 9.76 16.74
CA VAL A 67 -5.76 8.49 16.49
C VAL A 67 -4.83 7.36 16.89
N ARG A 68 -5.29 6.45 17.73
CA ARG A 68 -4.54 5.27 18.13
C ARG A 68 -4.87 4.10 17.20
N LEU A 69 -3.87 3.34 16.80
CA LEU A 69 -4.13 2.12 16.01
C LEU A 69 -4.97 1.10 16.78
N ALA A 70 -4.90 1.10 18.10
CA ALA A 70 -5.76 0.28 18.96
C ALA A 70 -7.27 0.61 18.85
N ASP A 71 -7.62 1.83 18.43
CA ASP A 71 -9.02 2.26 18.27
C ASP A 71 -9.73 1.57 17.09
N TYR A 72 -8.95 0.95 16.17
CA TYR A 72 -9.47 0.15 15.05
C TYR A 72 -9.79 -1.30 15.41
N ARG A 73 -9.47 -1.76 16.63
CA ARG A 73 -9.80 -3.12 17.08
C ARG A 73 -11.32 -3.38 17.07
N GLY A 74 -11.69 -4.65 16.97
CA GLY A 74 -13.08 -5.08 16.82
C GLY A 74 -13.54 -5.23 15.36
N LYS A 75 -12.77 -4.69 14.41
CA LYS A 75 -12.98 -4.88 12.97
C LYS A 75 -11.64 -5.13 12.27
N PRO A 76 -11.63 -5.89 11.16
CA PRO A 76 -10.43 -5.98 10.34
C PRO A 76 -9.95 -4.60 9.88
N LEU A 77 -8.63 -4.45 9.82
CA LEU A 77 -7.97 -3.23 9.39
C LEU A 77 -7.05 -3.52 8.20
N LEU A 78 -7.20 -2.73 7.14
CA LEU A 78 -6.35 -2.73 5.97
C LEU A 78 -5.35 -1.59 6.09
N VAL A 79 -4.04 -1.87 6.03
CA VAL A 79 -2.99 -0.87 6.19
C VAL A 79 -2.09 -0.82 4.97
N SER A 80 -1.87 0.39 4.42
CA SER A 80 -0.89 0.66 3.37
C SER A 80 0.08 1.75 3.82
N PHE A 81 1.35 1.64 3.40
CA PHE A 81 2.35 2.68 3.59
C PHE A 81 2.51 3.46 2.29
N ILE A 82 2.54 4.79 2.41
CA ILE A 82 2.70 5.71 1.27
C ILE A 82 3.67 6.82 1.62
N TYR A 83 4.22 7.50 0.61
CA TYR A 83 4.81 8.84 0.81
C TYR A 83 4.25 9.81 -0.24
N THR A 84 3.88 11.00 0.22
CA THR A 84 3.12 11.97 -0.60
C THR A 84 3.94 12.59 -1.72
N GLY A 85 5.27 12.56 -1.62
CA GLY A 85 6.19 13.00 -2.66
C GLY A 85 6.43 12.00 -3.80
N CYS A 86 5.76 10.86 -3.79
CA CYS A 86 5.82 9.87 -4.88
C CYS A 86 4.86 10.28 -6.01
N PHE A 87 5.40 10.43 -7.22
CA PHE A 87 4.58 10.87 -8.37
C PHE A 87 4.05 9.72 -9.23
N GLU A 88 4.54 8.51 -9.07
CA GLU A 88 4.24 7.39 -9.97
C GLU A 88 3.68 6.16 -9.23
N VAL A 89 4.47 5.51 -8.40
CA VAL A 89 4.12 4.22 -7.79
C VAL A 89 3.01 4.36 -6.74
N CYS A 90 3.13 5.28 -5.78
CA CYS A 90 2.14 5.43 -4.71
C CYS A 90 0.75 5.83 -5.21
N PRO A 91 0.57 6.79 -6.16
CA PRO A 91 -0.74 7.05 -6.75
C PRO A 91 -1.30 5.84 -7.51
N THR A 92 -0.46 5.11 -8.25
CA THR A 92 -0.88 3.92 -9.00
C THR A 92 -1.34 2.80 -8.05
N THR A 93 -0.56 2.49 -7.04
CA THR A 93 -0.90 1.49 -6.02
C THR A 93 -2.15 1.91 -5.23
N THR A 94 -2.28 3.21 -4.88
CA THR A 94 -3.46 3.71 -4.17
C THR A 94 -4.73 3.58 -5.01
N ARG A 95 -4.68 3.86 -6.31
CA ARG A 95 -5.83 3.67 -7.21
C ARG A 95 -6.17 2.20 -7.42
N SER A 96 -5.15 1.34 -7.50
CA SER A 96 -5.35 -0.12 -7.54
C SER A 96 -6.03 -0.61 -6.25
N LEU A 97 -5.55 -0.15 -5.10
CA LEU A 97 -6.18 -0.43 -3.80
C LEU A 97 -7.61 0.11 -3.73
N LEU A 98 -7.88 1.32 -4.23
CA LEU A 98 -9.23 1.90 -4.30
C LEU A 98 -10.19 0.99 -5.08
N LYS A 99 -9.75 0.47 -6.23
CA LYS A 99 -10.55 -0.48 -7.02
C LYS A 99 -10.82 -1.77 -6.25
N ALA A 100 -9.81 -2.34 -5.60
CA ALA A 100 -9.96 -3.55 -4.79
C ALA A 100 -10.88 -3.31 -3.58
N VAL A 101 -10.76 -2.18 -2.90
CA VAL A 101 -11.63 -1.74 -1.79
C VAL A 101 -13.07 -1.56 -2.25
N THR A 102 -13.30 -0.95 -3.42
CA THR A 102 -14.66 -0.77 -3.98
C THR A 102 -15.35 -2.13 -4.18
N ASN A 103 -14.64 -3.11 -4.72
CA ASN A 103 -15.16 -4.48 -4.85
C ASN A 103 -15.40 -5.13 -3.46
N THR A 104 -14.49 -4.92 -2.52
CA THR A 104 -14.63 -5.45 -1.15
C THR A 104 -15.86 -4.86 -0.45
N VAL A 105 -16.08 -3.55 -0.57
CA VAL A 105 -17.26 -2.88 -0.01
C VAL A 105 -18.55 -3.38 -0.66
N ALA A 106 -18.55 -3.63 -1.97
CA ALA A 106 -19.72 -4.19 -2.66
C ALA A 106 -20.13 -5.58 -2.13
N VAL A 107 -19.14 -6.36 -1.66
CA VAL A 107 -19.37 -7.71 -1.10
C VAL A 107 -19.69 -7.67 0.39
N LEU A 108 -18.91 -6.90 1.17
CA LEU A 108 -18.92 -6.94 2.63
C LEU A 108 -19.77 -5.84 3.27
N GLY A 109 -19.97 -4.73 2.56
CA GLY A 109 -20.49 -3.49 3.12
C GLY A 109 -19.38 -2.58 3.67
N THR A 110 -19.70 -1.30 3.83
CA THR A 110 -18.74 -0.24 4.22
C THR A 110 -18.29 -0.36 5.67
N ASP A 111 -19.17 -0.82 6.57
CA ASP A 111 -18.92 -0.76 8.01
C ASP A 111 -18.21 -1.99 8.59
N ARG A 112 -17.86 -2.96 7.75
CA ARG A 112 -17.32 -4.25 8.19
C ARG A 112 -15.82 -4.26 8.44
N PHE A 113 -15.10 -3.25 7.93
CA PHE A 113 -13.65 -3.12 8.08
C PHE A 113 -13.22 -1.66 8.00
N ASN A 114 -12.00 -1.37 8.39
CA ASN A 114 -11.39 -0.05 8.30
C ASN A 114 -10.16 -0.08 7.38
N ILE A 115 -9.79 1.09 6.87
CA ILE A 115 -8.63 1.26 6.01
C ILE A 115 -7.80 2.43 6.51
N VAL A 116 -6.49 2.25 6.55
CA VAL A 116 -5.53 3.27 6.94
C VAL A 116 -4.39 3.32 5.93
N SER A 117 -4.11 4.51 5.40
CA SER A 117 -2.87 4.79 4.68
C SER A 117 -1.94 5.62 5.57
N ILE A 118 -0.72 5.14 5.80
CA ILE A 118 0.25 5.74 6.71
C ILE A 118 1.37 6.39 5.90
N GLY A 119 1.61 7.69 6.12
CA GLY A 119 2.72 8.42 5.52
C GLY A 119 4.03 8.14 6.24
N PHE A 120 5.04 7.55 5.57
CA PHE A 120 6.28 7.18 6.22
C PHE A 120 7.44 8.17 6.01
N ASN A 121 7.32 9.10 5.06
CA ASN A 121 8.34 10.10 4.77
C ASN A 121 8.18 11.36 5.64
N GLN A 122 8.50 11.25 6.91
CA GLN A 122 8.40 12.38 7.83
C GLN A 122 9.64 13.28 7.77
N PRO A 123 9.47 14.62 7.88
CA PRO A 123 8.23 15.35 8.22
C PRO A 123 7.35 15.76 7.01
N PHE A 124 7.60 15.24 5.82
CA PHE A 124 6.91 15.68 4.59
C PHE A 124 5.47 15.13 4.49
N ASP A 125 5.21 13.93 5.00
CA ASP A 125 3.88 13.31 5.02
C ASP A 125 3.04 13.80 6.21
N MET A 126 3.04 15.14 6.43
CA MET A 126 2.22 15.76 7.47
C MET A 126 0.71 15.66 7.16
N PRO A 127 -0.19 15.87 8.12
CA PRO A 127 -1.65 15.73 7.94
C PRO A 127 -2.23 16.46 6.73
N SER A 128 -1.74 17.67 6.43
CA SER A 128 -2.18 18.45 5.27
C SER A 128 -1.75 17.80 3.94
N ALA A 129 -0.53 17.26 3.86
CA ALA A 129 -0.05 16.53 2.68
C ALA A 129 -0.82 15.23 2.48
N MET A 130 -1.08 14.49 3.55
CA MET A 130 -1.91 13.27 3.54
C MET A 130 -3.35 13.56 3.10
N LYS A 131 -3.92 14.69 3.52
CA LYS A 131 -5.23 15.16 3.06
C LYS A 131 -5.23 15.47 1.57
N ALA A 132 -4.22 16.20 1.08
CA ALA A 132 -4.08 16.54 -0.33
C ALA A 132 -3.94 15.26 -1.19
N PHE A 133 -3.11 14.32 -0.76
CA PHE A 133 -2.92 13.03 -1.43
C PHE A 133 -4.22 12.22 -1.54
N ALA A 134 -4.99 12.12 -0.46
CA ALA A 134 -6.29 11.45 -0.45
C ALA A 134 -7.26 12.08 -1.47
N THR A 135 -7.33 13.43 -1.49
CA THR A 135 -8.19 14.18 -2.41
C THR A 135 -7.77 13.98 -3.87
N GLN A 136 -6.47 14.07 -4.17
CA GLN A 136 -5.92 13.88 -5.52
C GLN A 136 -6.17 12.48 -6.07
N ASN A 137 -6.22 11.46 -5.21
CA ASN A 137 -6.50 10.08 -5.58
C ASN A 137 -7.99 9.70 -5.50
N GLY A 138 -8.90 10.67 -5.24
CA GLY A 138 -10.34 10.46 -5.25
C GLY A 138 -10.86 9.58 -4.12
N ILE A 139 -10.15 9.52 -2.98
CA ILE A 139 -10.57 8.70 -1.84
C ILE A 139 -11.68 9.40 -1.06
N VAL A 140 -12.87 8.82 -1.13
CA VAL A 140 -14.10 9.34 -0.48
C VAL A 140 -14.73 8.38 0.53
N PHE A 141 -14.12 7.20 0.74
CA PHE A 141 -14.64 6.23 1.71
C PHE A 141 -14.53 6.76 3.15
N PRO A 142 -15.62 6.77 3.94
CA PRO A 142 -15.63 7.31 5.30
C PRO A 142 -14.79 6.46 6.29
N ASN A 143 -14.58 5.17 5.98
CA ASN A 143 -13.77 4.24 6.75
C ASN A 143 -12.32 4.15 6.24
N TRP A 144 -11.87 5.06 5.39
CA TRP A 144 -10.49 5.14 4.91
C TRP A 144 -9.82 6.41 5.44
N GLU A 145 -8.94 6.25 6.43
CA GLU A 145 -8.19 7.37 7.00
C GLU A 145 -6.75 7.41 6.50
N PHE A 146 -6.18 8.61 6.46
CA PHE A 146 -4.80 8.87 6.10
C PHE A 146 -4.08 9.45 7.31
N LEU A 147 -3.11 8.72 7.82
CA LEU A 147 -2.47 8.99 9.10
C LEU A 147 -1.01 9.40 8.93
N SER A 148 -0.61 10.38 9.75
CA SER A 148 0.74 10.93 9.80
C SER A 148 1.38 10.58 11.15
N PRO A 149 2.40 9.71 11.21
CA PRO A 149 3.14 9.42 12.44
C PRO A 149 4.12 10.55 12.79
N ALA A 150 4.44 10.71 14.07
CA ALA A 150 5.58 11.53 14.46
C ALA A 150 6.89 10.94 13.91
N PRO A 151 7.89 11.76 13.51
CA PRO A 151 9.15 11.26 12.93
C PRO A 151 9.85 10.20 13.80
N ALA A 152 9.81 10.37 15.12
CA ALA A 152 10.49 9.48 16.06
C ALA A 152 9.96 8.05 16.07
N ILE A 153 8.69 7.82 15.68
CA ILE A 153 8.08 6.49 15.73
C ILE A 153 8.03 5.77 14.39
N VAL A 154 8.40 6.44 13.28
CA VAL A 154 8.31 5.85 11.93
C VAL A 154 9.06 4.53 11.83
N GLY A 155 10.27 4.46 12.38
CA GLY A 155 11.10 3.25 12.33
C GLY A 155 10.48 2.07 13.09
N ASP A 156 9.93 2.32 14.29
CA ASP A 156 9.27 1.27 15.09
C ASP A 156 7.96 0.83 14.46
N LEU A 157 7.18 1.79 13.97
CA LEU A 157 5.94 1.54 13.26
C LEU A 157 6.18 0.70 11.99
N SER A 158 7.15 1.07 11.16
CA SER A 158 7.51 0.31 9.95
C SER A 158 7.93 -1.12 10.31
N ARG A 159 8.76 -1.31 11.34
CA ARG A 159 9.16 -2.66 11.80
C ARG A 159 7.97 -3.48 12.30
N ALA A 160 7.04 -2.88 13.04
CA ALA A 160 5.87 -3.57 13.53
C ALA A 160 4.99 -4.13 12.40
N PHE A 161 4.95 -3.46 11.26
CA PHE A 161 4.23 -3.91 10.07
C PHE A 161 5.11 -4.72 9.08
N GLY A 162 6.39 -4.92 9.38
CA GLY A 162 7.35 -5.56 8.47
C GLY A 162 7.55 -4.77 7.18
N PHE A 163 7.34 -3.46 7.21
CA PHE A 163 7.53 -2.57 6.07
C PHE A 163 8.97 -2.08 6.01
N SER A 164 9.64 -2.31 4.88
CA SER A 164 11.03 -1.93 4.64
C SER A 164 11.12 -0.92 3.50
N TYR A 165 11.97 0.08 3.65
CA TYR A 165 12.26 1.08 2.64
C TYR A 165 13.72 1.56 2.73
N ALA A 166 14.27 2.03 1.61
CA ALA A 166 15.59 2.63 1.51
C ALA A 166 15.52 3.94 0.72
N PRO A 167 16.19 5.03 1.16
CA PRO A 167 16.22 6.28 0.43
C PRO A 167 17.01 6.11 -0.87
N THR A 168 16.53 6.74 -1.96
CA THR A 168 17.18 6.80 -3.26
C THR A 168 17.19 8.25 -3.76
N PRO A 169 17.98 8.61 -4.77
CA PRO A 169 17.94 9.95 -5.35
C PRO A 169 16.57 10.32 -5.94
N ALA A 170 15.76 9.34 -6.33
CA ALA A 170 14.43 9.54 -6.90
C ALA A 170 13.29 9.39 -5.86
N GLY A 171 13.61 9.25 -4.57
CA GLY A 171 12.63 9.06 -3.51
C GLY A 171 12.98 7.84 -2.63
N PHE A 172 12.18 6.80 -2.66
CA PHE A 172 12.40 5.60 -1.85
C PHE A 172 12.19 4.34 -2.68
N ASP A 173 13.11 3.39 -2.53
CA ASP A 173 12.86 2.00 -2.86
C ASP A 173 12.22 1.33 -1.63
N HIS A 174 11.11 0.62 -1.80
CA HIS A 174 10.38 0.00 -0.71
C HIS A 174 9.64 -1.25 -1.15
N ILE A 175 9.37 -2.14 -0.20
CA ILE A 175 8.47 -3.26 -0.47
C ILE A 175 7.05 -2.73 -0.71
N VAL A 176 6.45 -3.09 -1.85
CA VAL A 176 5.06 -2.73 -2.14
C VAL A 176 4.15 -3.76 -1.51
N GLN A 177 3.59 -3.41 -0.35
CA GLN A 177 2.74 -4.30 0.43
C GLN A 177 1.49 -3.58 0.97
N VAL A 178 0.45 -4.38 1.17
CA VAL A 178 -0.75 -4.03 1.94
C VAL A 178 -0.90 -5.06 3.04
N THR A 179 -1.07 -4.61 4.27
CA THR A 179 -1.19 -5.45 5.46
C THR A 179 -2.65 -5.61 5.86
N LEU A 180 -3.10 -6.83 6.02
CA LEU A 180 -4.38 -7.15 6.64
C LEU A 180 -4.15 -7.47 8.12
N VAL A 181 -4.90 -6.79 8.98
CA VAL A 181 -4.89 -6.96 10.43
C VAL A 181 -6.26 -7.46 10.87
N ASP A 182 -6.30 -8.44 11.75
CA ASP A 182 -7.54 -8.99 12.30
C ASP A 182 -8.18 -8.05 13.34
N ALA A 183 -9.35 -8.44 13.83
CA ALA A 183 -10.10 -7.67 14.82
C ALA A 183 -9.38 -7.54 16.18
N ASP A 184 -8.44 -8.43 16.48
CA ASP A 184 -7.62 -8.40 17.70
C ASP A 184 -6.39 -7.50 17.57
N GLY A 185 -6.11 -7.01 16.37
CA GLY A 185 -4.95 -6.17 16.07
C GLY A 185 -3.68 -6.98 15.77
N LYS A 186 -3.81 -8.21 15.26
CA LYS A 186 -2.70 -9.04 14.79
C LYS A 186 -2.63 -9.04 13.28
N ILE A 187 -1.43 -9.07 12.73
CA ILE A 187 -1.23 -9.16 11.29
C ILE A 187 -1.70 -10.53 10.80
N TYR A 188 -2.75 -10.52 10.00
CA TYR A 188 -3.32 -11.73 9.42
C TYR A 188 -2.59 -12.15 8.15
N ARG A 189 -2.30 -11.19 7.26
CA ARG A 189 -1.69 -11.46 5.96
C ARG A 189 -0.98 -10.22 5.40
N GLN A 190 0.08 -10.46 4.63
CA GLN A 190 0.72 -9.47 3.76
C GLN A 190 0.33 -9.75 2.30
N ILE A 191 -0.07 -8.73 1.57
CA ILE A 191 -0.37 -8.78 0.13
C ILE A 191 0.65 -7.92 -0.60
N TYR A 192 1.28 -8.45 -1.64
CA TYR A 192 2.37 -7.77 -2.34
C TYR A 192 1.99 -7.39 -3.77
N GLY A 193 2.63 -6.35 -4.29
CA GLY A 193 2.53 -5.89 -5.66
C GLY A 193 1.77 -4.58 -5.84
N GLU A 194 2.00 -3.93 -6.98
CA GLU A 194 1.38 -2.64 -7.33
C GLU A 194 -0.06 -2.79 -7.81
N ALA A 195 -0.36 -3.88 -8.50
CA ALA A 195 -1.67 -4.18 -9.05
C ALA A 195 -2.39 -5.19 -8.14
N LEU A 196 -3.22 -4.66 -7.23
CA LEU A 196 -4.04 -5.49 -6.36
C LEU A 196 -5.28 -5.96 -7.13
N THR A 197 -5.48 -7.26 -7.19
CA THR A 197 -6.70 -7.85 -7.74
C THR A 197 -7.79 -7.94 -6.66
N ALA A 198 -9.05 -7.95 -7.10
CA ALA A 198 -10.18 -7.98 -6.16
C ALA A 198 -10.16 -9.25 -5.28
N ASP A 199 -9.82 -10.42 -5.83
CA ASP A 199 -9.73 -11.69 -5.12
C ASP A 199 -8.63 -11.71 -4.05
N GLN A 200 -7.48 -11.05 -4.31
CA GLN A 200 -6.40 -10.94 -3.32
C GLN A 200 -6.82 -10.21 -2.04
N LEU A 201 -7.80 -9.31 -2.12
CA LEU A 201 -8.30 -8.56 -0.98
C LEU A 201 -9.62 -9.13 -0.45
N VAL A 202 -10.59 -9.40 -1.31
CA VAL A 202 -11.95 -9.79 -0.90
C VAL A 202 -11.94 -11.13 -0.16
N GLU A 203 -11.24 -12.14 -0.68
CA GLU A 203 -11.26 -13.48 -0.06
C GLU A 203 -10.68 -13.49 1.37
N PRO A 204 -9.49 -12.94 1.65
CA PRO A 204 -9.02 -12.88 3.04
C PRO A 204 -9.88 -11.97 3.93
N MET A 205 -10.44 -10.88 3.37
CA MET A 205 -11.35 -10.02 4.12
C MET A 205 -12.67 -10.71 4.46
N LYS A 206 -13.21 -11.54 3.57
CA LYS A 206 -14.37 -12.41 3.87
C LYS A 206 -14.07 -13.30 5.07
N GLN A 207 -12.92 -13.96 5.08
CA GLN A 207 -12.50 -14.83 6.19
C GLN A 207 -12.42 -14.07 7.51
N LEU A 208 -11.82 -12.87 7.50
CA LEU A 208 -11.70 -12.04 8.70
C LEU A 208 -13.07 -11.54 9.21
N VAL A 209 -13.94 -11.11 8.32
CA VAL A 209 -15.27 -10.58 8.68
C VAL A 209 -16.20 -11.68 9.16
N THR A 210 -16.17 -12.87 8.55
CA THR A 210 -17.02 -14.00 8.95
C THR A 210 -16.52 -14.73 10.20
N GLY A 211 -15.21 -14.70 10.44
CA GLY A 211 -14.58 -15.25 11.64
C GLY A 211 -14.58 -14.30 12.84
N ALA A 212 -14.86 -13.00 12.66
CA ALA A 212 -14.95 -12.04 13.76
C ALA A 212 -16.17 -12.35 14.66
N PRO A 213 -16.08 -12.12 16.00
CA PRO A 213 -17.22 -12.24 16.89
C PRO A 213 -18.38 -11.37 16.41
N VAL A 214 -19.59 -11.95 16.48
CA VAL A 214 -20.83 -11.27 16.02
C VAL A 214 -21.05 -10.00 16.86
N ALA A 215 -21.01 -8.83 16.24
CA ALA A 215 -21.57 -7.64 16.86
C ALA A 215 -23.08 -7.90 17.11
N GLN A 216 -23.57 -7.67 18.32
CA GLN A 216 -24.92 -8.05 18.80
C GLN A 216 -26.07 -7.28 18.10
N THR A 217 -26.17 -7.35 16.79
CA THR A 217 -27.28 -6.81 16.01
C THR A 217 -28.02 -7.97 15.37
N GLY A 218 -29.05 -8.49 16.03
CA GLY A 218 -30.06 -9.42 15.53
C GLY A 218 -29.50 -10.68 14.84
N ALA A 219 -29.42 -11.81 15.55
CA ALA A 219 -28.78 -13.07 15.10
C ALA A 219 -29.17 -13.53 13.68
N ILE A 220 -30.38 -13.26 13.21
CA ILE A 220 -30.86 -13.71 11.89
C ILE A 220 -30.29 -12.83 10.77
N ALA A 221 -30.25 -11.51 10.92
CA ALA A 221 -29.68 -10.60 9.93
C ALA A 221 -28.18 -10.85 9.72
N ASP A 222 -27.47 -11.14 10.79
CA ASP A 222 -26.04 -11.46 10.78
C ASP A 222 -25.74 -12.79 10.09
N ILE A 223 -26.59 -13.81 10.29
CA ILE A 223 -26.47 -15.10 9.59
C ILE A 223 -26.72 -14.92 8.09
N LEU A 224 -27.75 -14.17 7.70
CA LEU A 224 -28.05 -13.91 6.28
C LEU A 224 -26.91 -13.12 5.59
N ASP A 225 -26.35 -12.12 6.26
CA ASP A 225 -25.19 -11.38 5.74
C ASP A 225 -23.96 -12.27 5.59
N ARG A 226 -23.67 -13.15 6.56
CA ARG A 226 -22.56 -14.11 6.46
C ARG A 226 -22.76 -15.08 5.29
N VAL A 227 -23.97 -15.62 5.12
CA VAL A 227 -24.30 -16.49 3.99
C VAL A 227 -24.12 -15.75 2.66
N ARG A 228 -24.62 -14.51 2.54
CA ARG A 228 -24.43 -13.68 1.34
C ARG A 228 -22.96 -13.45 1.01
N ILE A 229 -22.14 -13.11 2.02
CA ILE A 229 -20.69 -12.89 1.88
C ILE A 229 -20.00 -14.17 1.41
N LEU A 230 -20.29 -15.31 2.03
CA LEU A 230 -19.69 -16.60 1.68
C LEU A 230 -20.08 -17.07 0.28
N CYS A 231 -21.31 -16.77 -0.17
CA CYS A 231 -21.81 -17.15 -1.50
C CYS A 231 -21.37 -16.18 -2.62
N SER A 232 -20.62 -15.12 -2.33
CA SER A 232 -20.10 -14.24 -3.38
C SER A 232 -18.86 -14.86 -4.04
N VAL A 233 -18.89 -15.00 -5.37
CA VAL A 233 -17.84 -15.59 -6.20
C VAL A 233 -17.24 -14.54 -7.11
N TYR A 234 -15.92 -14.56 -7.25
CA TYR A 234 -15.19 -13.68 -8.16
C TYR A 234 -15.39 -14.11 -9.61
N ASP A 235 -15.80 -13.16 -10.45
CA ASP A 235 -15.91 -13.33 -11.90
C ASP A 235 -14.66 -12.72 -12.56
N PRO A 236 -13.72 -13.55 -13.06
CA PRO A 236 -12.48 -13.06 -13.66
C PRO A 236 -12.69 -12.31 -14.97
N GLN A 237 -13.82 -12.50 -15.67
CA GLN A 237 -14.11 -11.81 -16.92
C GLN A 237 -14.53 -10.35 -16.69
N THR A 238 -15.31 -10.12 -15.62
CA THR A 238 -15.78 -8.76 -15.28
C THR A 238 -14.93 -8.09 -14.21
N GLY A 239 -14.07 -8.85 -13.50
CA GLY A 239 -13.28 -8.36 -12.38
C GLY A 239 -14.13 -7.97 -11.16
N GLN A 240 -15.36 -8.48 -11.05
CA GLN A 240 -16.31 -8.16 -10.00
C GLN A 240 -16.77 -9.41 -9.24
N TYR A 241 -17.22 -9.20 -8.00
CA TYR A 241 -17.87 -10.24 -7.22
C TYR A 241 -19.37 -10.27 -7.51
N ARG A 242 -19.90 -11.49 -7.77
CA ARG A 242 -21.32 -11.73 -7.95
C ARG A 242 -21.81 -12.74 -6.92
N VAL A 243 -23.03 -12.56 -6.40
CA VAL A 243 -23.64 -13.54 -5.52
C VAL A 243 -23.99 -14.77 -6.37
N SER A 244 -23.42 -15.93 -6.01
CA SER A 244 -23.78 -17.21 -6.63
C SER A 244 -25.02 -17.78 -5.94
N TYR A 245 -26.08 -17.94 -6.69
CA TYR A 245 -27.31 -18.59 -6.21
C TYR A 245 -27.26 -20.14 -6.34
N ALA A 246 -26.16 -20.68 -6.88
CA ALA A 246 -26.02 -22.12 -7.10
C ALA A 246 -26.21 -22.92 -5.80
N LEU A 247 -25.59 -22.48 -4.70
CA LEU A 247 -25.75 -23.12 -3.39
C LEU A 247 -27.20 -23.12 -2.89
N PHE A 248 -27.94 -22.02 -3.13
CA PHE A 248 -29.36 -21.95 -2.74
C PHE A 248 -30.22 -22.92 -3.56
N LEU A 249 -29.93 -23.09 -4.85
CA LEU A 249 -30.61 -24.03 -5.72
C LEU A 249 -30.29 -25.48 -5.35
N GLU A 250 -29.04 -25.77 -4.98
CA GLU A 250 -28.62 -27.08 -4.50
C GLU A 250 -29.32 -27.45 -3.18
N ILE A 251 -29.35 -26.52 -2.20
CA ILE A 251 -30.04 -26.71 -0.91
C ILE A 251 -31.54 -26.89 -1.14
N ALA A 252 -32.16 -26.08 -2.00
CA ALA A 252 -33.59 -26.21 -2.33
C ALA A 252 -33.88 -27.52 -3.02
N GLY A 253 -33.03 -27.95 -3.96
CA GLY A 253 -33.14 -29.26 -4.62
C GLY A 253 -32.98 -30.43 -3.66
N PHE A 254 -32.02 -30.32 -2.72
CA PHE A 254 -31.84 -31.34 -1.69
C PHE A 254 -33.05 -31.45 -0.74
N LEU A 255 -33.56 -30.32 -0.27
CA LEU A 255 -34.75 -30.27 0.60
C LEU A 255 -35.99 -30.84 -0.12
N THR A 256 -36.20 -30.51 -1.38
CA THR A 256 -37.32 -31.07 -2.16
C THR A 256 -37.19 -32.60 -2.35
N PHE A 257 -35.98 -33.10 -2.56
CA PHE A 257 -35.72 -34.53 -2.71
C PHE A 257 -35.99 -35.32 -1.41
N PHE A 258 -35.73 -34.77 -0.23
CA PHE A 258 -35.97 -35.44 1.05
C PHE A 258 -37.37 -35.22 1.63
N LEU A 259 -38.18 -34.31 1.07
CA LEU A 259 -39.56 -34.07 1.50
C LEU A 259 -40.57 -34.80 0.62
N TYR A 260 -40.13 -35.41 -0.47
CA TYR A 260 -40.90 -36.30 -1.35
C TYR A 260 -40.44 -37.76 -1.22
#